data_3354d1f1702abab9b0fc92ef03ca20b0
#
_entry.id   3354d1f1702abab9b0fc92ef03ca20b0
#
_cell.length_a   1.000
_cell.length_b   1.000
_cell.length_c   1.000
_cell.angle_alpha   90.00
_cell.angle_beta   90.00
_cell.angle_gamma   90.00
#
_symmetry.space_group_name_H-M   'P 1'
#
loop_
_entity.id
_entity.type
_entity.pdbx_description
1 polymer ?
#
loop_
_entity_poly.entity_id
_entity_poly.type
_entity_poly.pdbx_seq_one_letter_code
_entity_poly.pdbx_strand_id
1 'polypeptide(L)'
;MCNECWSRRDLLIRSSLALAATGVLSSFGESAHADAPFYAPNDLPAIPPVNVAPDLDIFPRAAWGADLLPKRPLATPEEVRFLLVHHTASSNKPPKGGTITTLRKTYAFQTGGAKGWPDVCYEFFVDRDGLVWEGRTGSLAAPVVADATGGSQGFAQLVCLIGNFTKVLPTAAQQTGLVRTLAWLADRYSIETNPGATTTFVSRGSNRFKAGVTVTAKTIGGHREMSKTACPGNKFYPVLRDSMQALVTAERARMRSTLNGGFPFSDSEAAPAPTT
;
A
#
# COMPACT_ATOMS: atom_id res chain seq x y z
N MET A 1 -1.97 -19.66 -8.13
CA MET A 1 -0.72 -20.18 -7.56
C MET A 1 0.37 -19.16 -7.82
N CYS A 2 0.73 -18.39 -6.83
CA CYS A 2 1.86 -17.48 -6.92
C CYS A 2 3.11 -18.31 -6.63
N ASN A 3 3.71 -18.93 -7.65
CA ASN A 3 5.01 -19.54 -7.51
C ASN A 3 6.06 -18.44 -7.48
N GLU A 4 6.67 -18.31 -6.29
CA GLU A 4 7.99 -17.78 -6.01
C GLU A 4 8.41 -16.47 -6.69
N CYS A 5 8.31 -15.40 -5.93
CA CYS A 5 9.28 -14.33 -6.07
C CYS A 5 10.65 -14.89 -5.61
N TRP A 6 11.47 -15.35 -6.57
CA TRP A 6 12.91 -15.62 -6.46
C TRP A 6 13.45 -16.52 -5.34
N SER A 7 14.01 -17.64 -5.81
CA SER A 7 15.16 -18.45 -5.38
C SER A 7 15.45 -18.61 -3.89
N ARG A 8 15.36 -19.88 -3.49
CA ARG A 8 15.98 -20.48 -2.30
C ARG A 8 17.50 -20.24 -2.29
N ARG A 9 17.97 -19.34 -1.43
CA ARG A 9 19.26 -19.38 -0.72
C ARG A 9 19.28 -18.21 0.25
N ASP A 10 19.28 -18.55 1.51
CA ASP A 10 19.91 -17.98 2.69
C ASP A 10 18.97 -18.02 3.89
N LEU A 11 19.05 -19.15 4.56
CA LEU A 11 18.66 -19.31 5.96
C LEU A 11 19.83 -18.89 6.84
N LEU A 12 19.47 -18.34 8.02
CA LEU A 12 20.30 -18.08 9.21
C LEU A 12 20.88 -16.66 9.32
N ILE A 13 20.29 -15.89 10.24
CA ILE A 13 20.92 -15.45 11.50
C ILE A 13 19.83 -14.74 12.34
N ARG A 14 19.68 -15.23 13.57
CA ARG A 14 18.88 -14.63 14.65
C ARG A 14 19.61 -13.42 15.22
N SER A 15 18.93 -12.33 15.48
CA SER A 15 19.22 -11.47 16.63
C SER A 15 17.99 -10.63 16.98
N SER A 16 17.67 -10.71 18.24
CA SER A 16 16.60 -10.07 18.98
C SER A 16 16.88 -8.56 19.08
N LEU A 17 15.89 -7.72 18.84
CA LEU A 17 15.82 -6.37 19.40
C LEU A 17 14.35 -6.01 19.60
N ALA A 18 13.96 -5.95 20.87
CA ALA A 18 12.72 -5.30 21.28
C ALA A 18 12.90 -3.79 21.13
N LEU A 19 12.13 -3.15 20.26
CA LEU A 19 12.01 -1.69 20.23
C LEU A 19 10.64 -1.30 20.80
N ALA A 20 10.69 -0.47 21.83
CA ALA A 20 9.50 0.11 22.44
C ALA A 20 8.77 1.01 21.41
N ALA A 21 7.45 0.95 21.39
CA ALA A 21 6.58 1.65 20.43
C ALA A 21 6.72 3.19 20.43
N THR A 22 7.34 3.77 21.44
CA THR A 22 7.60 5.22 21.57
C THR A 22 8.76 5.72 20.71
N GLY A 23 9.65 4.84 20.22
CA GLY A 23 10.80 5.22 19.39
C GLY A 23 10.50 5.34 17.90
N VAL A 24 9.38 4.77 17.43
CA VAL A 24 9.07 4.75 15.99
C VAL A 24 8.47 6.09 15.52
N LEU A 25 7.71 6.78 16.36
CA LEU A 25 7.13 8.09 16.03
C LEU A 25 8.18 9.21 15.92
N SER A 26 9.29 9.12 16.69
CA SER A 26 10.37 10.11 16.62
C SER A 26 11.31 9.88 15.44
N SER A 27 11.38 8.69 14.86
CA SER A 27 12.25 8.42 13.70
C SER A 27 11.70 8.93 12.37
N PHE A 28 10.41 9.30 12.31
CA PHE A 28 9.83 9.95 11.14
C PHE A 28 10.03 11.49 11.15
N GLY A 29 10.48 12.06 12.26
CA GLY A 29 10.58 13.51 12.46
C GLY A 29 11.96 14.14 12.30
N GLU A 30 13.06 13.40 12.36
CA GLU A 30 14.42 13.97 12.31
C GLU A 30 15.39 13.02 11.63
N SER A 31 15.56 13.17 10.37
CA SER A 31 16.74 13.01 9.53
C SER A 31 16.32 12.91 8.08
N ALA A 32 15.69 13.94 7.58
CA ALA A 32 15.71 14.20 6.16
C ALA A 32 17.12 14.75 5.83
N HIS A 33 18.14 13.91 5.79
CA HIS A 33 19.10 14.07 4.74
C HIS A 33 18.27 13.90 3.46
N ALA A 34 18.02 15.03 2.82
CA ALA A 34 17.48 15.05 1.48
C ALA A 34 18.48 14.27 0.61
N ASP A 35 18.32 12.95 0.55
CA ASP A 35 18.85 12.20 -0.57
C ASP A 35 18.32 12.92 -1.81
N ALA A 36 19.22 13.33 -2.69
CA ALA A 36 18.86 14.05 -3.90
C ALA A 36 17.68 13.33 -4.55
N PRO A 37 16.66 14.06 -5.00
CA PRO A 37 15.46 13.45 -5.54
C PRO A 37 15.85 12.43 -6.60
N PHE A 38 15.25 11.26 -6.51
CA PHE A 38 15.52 10.10 -7.35
C PHE A 38 15.19 10.34 -8.82
N TYR A 39 14.42 11.39 -9.09
CA TYR A 39 14.06 11.88 -10.40
C TYR A 39 14.76 13.20 -10.67
N ALA A 40 15.48 13.29 -11.81
CA ALA A 40 15.69 14.58 -12.40
C ALA A 40 14.32 15.21 -12.72
N PRO A 41 14.16 16.54 -12.66
CA PRO A 41 12.87 17.19 -12.95
C PRO A 41 12.22 16.78 -14.28
N ASN A 42 13.00 16.26 -15.22
CA ASN A 42 12.57 15.81 -16.56
C ASN A 42 12.13 14.32 -16.59
N ASP A 43 12.23 13.58 -15.49
CA ASP A 43 11.85 12.15 -15.43
C ASP A 43 10.44 11.91 -14.92
N LEU A 44 9.74 12.97 -14.48
CA LEU A 44 8.33 12.89 -14.12
C LEU A 44 7.45 12.78 -15.37
N PRO A 45 6.33 12.03 -15.29
CA PRO A 45 5.42 11.91 -16.41
C PRO A 45 4.80 13.26 -16.79
N ALA A 46 4.48 13.42 -18.09
CA ALA A 46 3.77 14.62 -18.57
C ALA A 46 2.33 14.73 -18.01
N ILE A 47 1.74 13.59 -17.62
CA ILE A 47 0.40 13.57 -16.99
C ILE A 47 0.59 13.80 -15.49
N PRO A 48 0.02 14.90 -14.94
CA PRO A 48 0.16 15.23 -13.53
C PRO A 48 -0.57 14.23 -12.64
N PRO A 49 -0.17 14.11 -11.36
CA PRO A 49 -0.90 13.33 -10.39
C PRO A 49 -2.24 13.98 -10.04
N VAL A 50 -3.15 13.18 -9.51
CA VAL A 50 -4.46 13.59 -8.99
C VAL A 50 -4.35 13.67 -7.47
N ASN A 51 -4.72 14.81 -6.89
CA ASN A 51 -4.84 14.94 -5.44
C ASN A 51 -6.08 14.18 -4.98
N VAL A 52 -5.91 13.26 -4.04
CA VAL A 52 -6.99 12.39 -3.52
C VAL A 52 -7.26 12.59 -2.03
N ALA A 53 -6.31 13.17 -1.31
CA ALA A 53 -6.41 13.51 0.11
C ALA A 53 -5.35 14.56 0.48
N PRO A 54 -5.41 15.20 1.66
CA PRO A 54 -4.34 16.09 2.11
C PRO A 54 -2.97 15.43 2.03
N ASP A 55 -2.04 16.08 1.33
CA ASP A 55 -0.65 15.62 1.08
C ASP A 55 -0.54 14.25 0.39
N LEU A 56 -1.57 13.83 -0.35
CA LEU A 56 -1.53 12.60 -1.13
C LEU A 56 -1.96 12.84 -2.57
N ASP A 57 -0.98 12.79 -3.44
CA ASP A 57 -1.13 12.84 -4.88
C ASP A 57 -0.85 11.44 -5.47
N ILE A 58 -1.66 11.01 -6.43
CA ILE A 58 -1.51 9.72 -7.09
C ILE A 58 -1.38 9.92 -8.60
N PHE A 59 -0.30 9.45 -9.19
CA PHE A 59 -0.13 9.39 -10.63
C PHE A 59 -1.12 8.38 -11.23
N PRO A 60 -2.01 8.79 -12.15
CA PRO A 60 -2.98 7.88 -12.74
C PRO A 60 -2.30 6.85 -13.66
N ARG A 61 -2.98 5.76 -13.96
CA ARG A 61 -2.51 4.71 -14.87
C ARG A 61 -1.95 5.27 -16.18
N ALA A 62 -2.59 6.29 -16.73
CA ALA A 62 -2.17 6.93 -17.98
C ALA A 62 -0.78 7.57 -17.90
N ALA A 63 -0.31 7.95 -16.71
CA ALA A 63 1.00 8.57 -16.53
C ALA A 63 2.18 7.64 -16.87
N TRP A 64 1.97 6.32 -16.80
CA TRP A 64 3.03 5.35 -17.08
C TRP A 64 2.67 4.26 -18.09
N GLY A 65 1.40 4.09 -18.41
CA GLY A 65 0.93 2.95 -19.20
C GLY A 65 -0.38 3.18 -19.93
N ALA A 66 -0.62 4.36 -20.51
CA ALA A 66 -1.80 4.66 -21.32
C ALA A 66 -1.99 3.68 -22.49
N ASP A 67 -0.89 3.16 -23.03
CA ASP A 67 -0.82 2.18 -24.12
C ASP A 67 -0.95 0.71 -23.63
N LEU A 68 -0.94 0.47 -22.32
CA LEU A 68 -0.91 -0.85 -21.70
C LEU A 68 -2.29 -1.19 -21.12
N LEU A 69 -3.21 -1.58 -21.98
CA LEU A 69 -4.58 -1.94 -21.57
C LEU A 69 -4.63 -3.30 -20.87
N PRO A 70 -5.63 -3.53 -19.99
CA PRO A 70 -5.89 -4.86 -19.46
C PRO A 70 -6.11 -5.88 -20.58
N LYS A 71 -5.56 -7.08 -20.43
CA LYS A 71 -5.66 -8.17 -21.44
C LYS A 71 -7.05 -8.79 -21.50
N ARG A 72 -7.89 -8.58 -20.49
CA ARG A 72 -9.29 -8.99 -20.39
C ARG A 72 -10.01 -8.15 -19.35
N PRO A 73 -11.35 -8.13 -19.30
CA PRO A 73 -12.11 -7.36 -18.33
C PRO A 73 -11.67 -7.63 -16.88
N LEU A 74 -11.62 -6.57 -16.08
CA LEU A 74 -11.30 -6.64 -14.66
C LEU A 74 -12.60 -6.80 -13.85
N ALA A 75 -12.54 -7.61 -12.79
CA ALA A 75 -13.67 -7.81 -11.90
C ALA A 75 -13.75 -6.74 -10.83
N THR A 76 -14.98 -6.45 -10.38
CA THR A 76 -15.25 -5.63 -9.19
C THR A 76 -15.22 -6.52 -7.94
N PRO A 77 -14.64 -6.08 -6.81
CA PRO A 77 -14.69 -6.82 -5.56
C PRO A 77 -16.10 -6.85 -4.97
N GLU A 78 -16.39 -7.88 -4.18
CA GLU A 78 -17.65 -7.98 -3.44
C GLU A 78 -17.73 -6.92 -2.36
N GLU A 79 -16.65 -6.79 -1.59
CA GLU A 79 -16.53 -5.83 -0.50
C GLU A 79 -15.06 -5.68 -0.12
N VAL A 80 -14.57 -4.46 0.00
CA VAL A 80 -13.20 -4.22 0.49
C VAL A 80 -13.21 -4.20 2.02
N ARG A 81 -12.58 -5.18 2.65
CA ARG A 81 -12.55 -5.37 4.11
C ARG A 81 -11.21 -5.09 4.75
N PHE A 82 -10.12 -5.19 3.98
CA PHE A 82 -8.76 -5.01 4.49
C PHE A 82 -7.77 -4.64 3.40
N LEU A 83 -6.58 -4.22 3.81
CA LEU A 83 -5.50 -3.78 2.96
C LEU A 83 -4.31 -4.71 3.09
N LEU A 84 -3.69 -5.07 1.96
CA LEU A 84 -2.48 -5.91 1.94
C LEU A 84 -1.29 -5.15 1.37
N VAL A 85 -0.20 -5.17 2.13
CA VAL A 85 1.06 -4.57 1.71
C VAL A 85 1.96 -5.63 1.07
N HIS A 86 2.51 -5.26 -0.08
CA HIS A 86 3.42 -6.06 -0.87
C HIS A 86 4.74 -5.35 -1.11
N HIS A 87 5.71 -6.06 -1.66
CA HIS A 87 6.86 -5.50 -2.35
C HIS A 87 7.02 -6.17 -3.72
N THR A 88 7.64 -5.45 -4.66
CA THR A 88 7.92 -6.02 -5.98
C THR A 88 9.04 -7.07 -5.94
N ALA A 89 9.83 -7.11 -4.88
CA ALA A 89 11.07 -7.88 -4.75
C ALA A 89 12.10 -7.59 -5.87
N SER A 90 11.96 -6.46 -6.57
CA SER A 90 12.89 -5.98 -7.59
C SER A 90 14.10 -5.28 -6.96
N SER A 91 15.06 -4.86 -7.80
CA SER A 91 16.22 -4.09 -7.35
C SER A 91 15.79 -2.81 -6.62
N ASN A 92 16.49 -2.48 -5.53
CA ASN A 92 16.39 -1.19 -4.85
C ASN A 92 17.14 -0.08 -5.58
N LYS A 93 17.91 -0.40 -6.62
CA LYS A 93 18.51 0.58 -7.53
C LYS A 93 17.57 0.76 -8.73
N PRO A 94 17.20 1.99 -9.09
CA PRO A 94 16.31 2.22 -10.21
C PRO A 94 16.97 1.80 -11.53
N PRO A 95 16.18 1.32 -12.47
CA PRO A 95 16.62 1.20 -13.83
C PRO A 95 16.72 2.60 -14.48
N LYS A 96 17.43 2.70 -15.62
CA LYS A 96 17.33 3.87 -16.48
C LYS A 96 15.85 4.08 -16.86
N GLY A 97 15.33 5.30 -16.69
CA GLY A 97 13.91 5.62 -16.87
C GLY A 97 13.04 5.33 -15.64
N GLY A 98 13.67 5.14 -14.46
CA GLY A 98 13.03 5.23 -13.14
C GLY A 98 11.86 4.30 -12.89
N THR A 99 10.89 4.79 -12.15
CA THR A 99 9.68 4.07 -11.75
C THR A 99 8.82 3.67 -12.95
N ILE A 100 8.66 4.52 -13.95
CA ILE A 100 7.87 4.21 -15.17
C ILE A 100 8.40 2.94 -15.83
N THR A 101 9.72 2.83 -16.01
CA THR A 101 10.33 1.61 -16.56
C THR A 101 10.06 0.38 -15.69
N THR A 102 10.07 0.53 -14.36
CA THR A 102 9.78 -0.56 -13.43
C THR A 102 8.32 -1.00 -13.53
N LEU A 103 7.39 -0.07 -13.58
CA LEU A 103 5.95 -0.37 -13.72
C LEU A 103 5.65 -1.08 -15.04
N ARG A 104 6.20 -0.58 -16.15
CA ARG A 104 6.03 -1.20 -17.48
C ARG A 104 6.64 -2.62 -17.55
N LYS A 105 7.79 -2.84 -16.94
CA LYS A 105 8.39 -4.18 -16.80
C LYS A 105 7.53 -5.09 -15.93
N THR A 106 6.97 -4.57 -14.84
CA THR A 106 6.06 -5.32 -13.97
C THR A 106 4.80 -5.72 -14.73
N TYR A 107 4.20 -4.82 -15.51
CA TYR A 107 3.07 -5.14 -16.38
C TYR A 107 3.43 -6.26 -17.37
N ALA A 108 4.53 -6.12 -18.11
CA ALA A 108 4.94 -7.13 -19.09
C ALA A 108 5.17 -8.51 -18.43
N PHE A 109 5.79 -8.54 -17.25
CA PHE A 109 6.02 -9.77 -16.49
C PHE A 109 4.70 -10.42 -16.01
N GLN A 110 3.77 -9.61 -15.50
CA GLN A 110 2.55 -10.12 -14.88
C GLN A 110 1.47 -10.46 -15.89
N THR A 111 1.43 -9.77 -17.04
CA THR A 111 0.47 -10.08 -18.11
C THR A 111 0.98 -11.08 -19.13
N GLY A 112 2.28 -11.39 -19.12
CA GLY A 112 2.93 -12.34 -20.03
C GLY A 112 3.21 -13.69 -19.38
N GLY A 113 3.70 -14.62 -20.18
CA GLY A 113 4.23 -15.93 -19.78
C GLY A 113 3.29 -16.73 -18.87
N ALA A 114 3.88 -17.37 -17.85
CA ALA A 114 3.17 -18.26 -16.94
C ALA A 114 2.18 -17.55 -15.98
N LYS A 115 2.29 -16.22 -15.80
CA LYS A 115 1.35 -15.46 -14.96
C LYS A 115 0.03 -15.25 -15.67
N GLY A 116 0.07 -14.69 -16.88
CA GLY A 116 -1.08 -14.46 -17.72
C GLY A 116 -2.21 -13.67 -17.03
N TRP A 117 -1.87 -12.80 -16.04
CA TRP A 117 -2.86 -11.98 -15.36
C TRP A 117 -3.44 -10.92 -16.29
N PRO A 118 -4.65 -10.41 -16.03
CA PRO A 118 -5.27 -9.45 -16.93
C PRO A 118 -4.55 -8.09 -16.94
N ASP A 119 -3.90 -7.73 -15.85
CA ASP A 119 -3.18 -6.46 -15.65
C ASP A 119 -2.11 -6.64 -14.56
N VAL A 120 -1.46 -5.54 -14.14
CA VAL A 120 -0.65 -5.59 -12.92
C VAL A 120 -1.52 -6.03 -11.74
N CYS A 121 -0.95 -6.81 -10.84
CA CYS A 121 -1.72 -7.46 -9.77
C CYS A 121 -1.90 -6.62 -8.50
N TYR A 122 -1.47 -5.36 -8.52
CA TYR A 122 -1.58 -4.44 -7.40
C TYR A 122 -2.37 -3.20 -7.81
N GLU A 123 -3.24 -2.71 -6.95
CA GLU A 123 -4.02 -1.52 -7.21
C GLU A 123 -3.16 -0.26 -7.18
N PHE A 124 -2.20 -0.20 -6.25
CA PHE A 124 -1.30 0.94 -6.11
C PHE A 124 0.15 0.51 -5.91
N PHE A 125 1.06 1.36 -6.40
CA PHE A 125 2.49 1.23 -6.13
C PHE A 125 2.99 2.47 -5.39
N VAL A 126 4.00 2.28 -4.53
CA VAL A 126 4.74 3.37 -3.89
C VAL A 126 6.21 3.18 -4.24
N ASP A 127 6.83 4.19 -4.82
CA ASP A 127 8.24 4.15 -5.18
C ASP A 127 9.15 4.66 -4.06
N ARG A 128 10.47 4.66 -4.30
CA ARG A 128 11.46 5.04 -3.30
C ARG A 128 11.35 6.47 -2.81
N ASP A 129 10.84 7.38 -3.65
CA ASP A 129 10.66 8.79 -3.34
C ASP A 129 9.32 9.06 -2.63
N GLY A 130 8.54 8.00 -2.41
CA GLY A 130 7.23 8.08 -1.78
C GLY A 130 6.11 8.48 -2.74
N LEU A 131 6.40 8.60 -4.04
CA LEU A 131 5.40 8.88 -5.04
C LEU A 131 4.46 7.68 -5.22
N VAL A 132 3.17 7.96 -5.30
CA VAL A 132 2.14 6.94 -5.42
C VAL A 132 1.62 6.87 -6.84
N TRP A 133 1.44 5.67 -7.34
CA TRP A 133 1.06 5.37 -8.71
C TRP A 133 -0.12 4.42 -8.75
N GLU A 134 -1.15 4.76 -9.53
CA GLU A 134 -2.19 3.80 -9.86
C GLU A 134 -1.56 2.63 -10.62
N GLY A 135 -1.74 1.43 -10.12
CA GLY A 135 -1.26 0.21 -10.74
C GLY A 135 -2.30 -0.41 -11.66
N ARG A 136 -3.18 -1.20 -11.08
CA ARG A 136 -4.26 -1.87 -11.83
C ARG A 136 -5.25 -0.85 -12.37
N THR A 137 -5.56 -0.95 -13.63
CA THR A 137 -6.41 0.01 -14.35
C THR A 137 -7.75 0.20 -13.64
N GLY A 138 -8.11 1.46 -13.38
CA GLY A 138 -9.39 1.85 -12.79
C GLY A 138 -9.40 1.90 -11.26
N SER A 139 -8.31 1.49 -10.58
CA SER A 139 -8.25 1.44 -9.11
C SER A 139 -8.35 2.83 -8.47
N LEU A 140 -7.95 3.87 -9.17
CA LEU A 140 -8.11 5.25 -8.71
C LEU A 140 -9.59 5.66 -8.67
N ALA A 141 -10.39 5.21 -9.62
CA ALA A 141 -11.82 5.55 -9.73
C ALA A 141 -12.72 4.66 -8.85
N ALA A 142 -12.46 3.34 -8.83
CA ALA A 142 -13.30 2.35 -8.15
C ALA A 142 -12.47 1.15 -7.66
N PRO A 143 -12.96 0.35 -6.71
CA PRO A 143 -12.26 -0.86 -6.30
C PRO A 143 -12.25 -1.89 -7.45
N VAL A 144 -11.10 -2.52 -7.66
CA VAL A 144 -10.87 -3.57 -8.66
C VAL A 144 -10.29 -4.79 -7.98
N VAL A 145 -10.67 -5.99 -8.42
CA VAL A 145 -10.12 -7.23 -7.85
C VAL A 145 -8.68 -7.44 -8.29
N ALA A 146 -7.77 -7.58 -7.34
CA ALA A 146 -6.36 -7.91 -7.57
C ALA A 146 -6.11 -9.43 -7.71
N ASP A 147 -4.93 -9.81 -8.22
CA ASP A 147 -4.56 -11.22 -8.39
C ASP A 147 -3.64 -11.76 -7.28
N ALA A 148 -2.81 -10.92 -6.66
CA ALA A 148 -1.83 -11.36 -5.65
C ALA A 148 -2.38 -11.39 -4.21
N THR A 149 -3.60 -11.82 -4.01
CA THR A 149 -4.35 -11.69 -2.75
C THR A 149 -4.33 -12.93 -1.85
N GLY A 150 -3.73 -14.03 -2.30
CA GLY A 150 -3.63 -15.25 -1.49
C GLY A 150 -4.98 -15.82 -1.01
N GLY A 151 -5.98 -15.90 -1.89
CA GLY A 151 -7.30 -16.43 -1.60
C GLY A 151 -8.30 -15.41 -1.04
N SER A 152 -7.89 -14.15 -0.91
CA SER A 152 -8.74 -13.05 -0.44
C SER A 152 -9.26 -12.15 -1.57
N GLN A 153 -9.30 -12.68 -2.80
CA GLN A 153 -9.83 -11.96 -3.97
C GLN A 153 -11.26 -11.49 -3.71
N GLY A 154 -11.50 -10.20 -3.93
CA GLY A 154 -12.77 -9.55 -3.68
C GLY A 154 -12.93 -8.95 -2.29
N PHE A 155 -11.93 -9.12 -1.39
CA PHE A 155 -11.99 -8.57 -0.03
C PHE A 155 -10.79 -7.67 0.31
N ALA A 156 -9.71 -7.71 -0.46
CA ALA A 156 -8.50 -6.92 -0.20
C ALA A 156 -8.21 -5.91 -1.32
N GLN A 157 -7.65 -4.75 -0.95
CA GLN A 157 -6.92 -3.87 -1.86
C GLN A 157 -5.43 -3.92 -1.53
N LEU A 158 -4.59 -3.86 -2.54
CA LEU A 158 -3.15 -4.11 -2.46
C LEU A 158 -2.34 -2.85 -2.73
N VAL A 159 -1.41 -2.55 -1.82
CA VAL A 159 -0.40 -1.51 -2.01
C VAL A 159 0.98 -2.14 -2.08
N CYS A 160 1.69 -1.91 -3.17
CA CYS A 160 2.98 -2.54 -3.44
C CYS A 160 4.13 -1.55 -3.39
N LEU A 161 5.08 -1.76 -2.50
CA LEU A 161 6.32 -1.01 -2.45
C LEU A 161 7.28 -1.47 -3.55
N ILE A 162 7.80 -0.55 -4.35
CA ILE A 162 8.82 -0.88 -5.37
C ILE A 162 10.16 -1.08 -4.69
N GLY A 163 10.68 -2.30 -4.74
CA GLY A 163 11.97 -2.67 -4.17
C GLY A 163 11.97 -4.05 -3.52
N ASN A 164 13.07 -4.38 -2.85
CA ASN A 164 13.27 -5.63 -2.10
C ASN A 164 13.64 -5.32 -0.65
N PHE A 165 12.72 -5.60 0.26
CA PHE A 165 12.86 -5.30 1.68
C PHE A 165 13.14 -6.54 2.55
N THR A 166 13.78 -7.52 1.95
CA THR A 166 14.25 -8.72 2.68
C THR A 166 15.38 -8.38 3.64
N LYS A 167 16.31 -7.49 3.24
CA LYS A 167 17.52 -7.14 4.03
C LYS A 167 17.56 -5.67 4.48
N VAL A 168 16.77 -4.80 3.88
CA VAL A 168 16.72 -3.36 4.17
C VAL A 168 15.29 -2.91 4.41
N LEU A 169 15.10 -1.76 5.03
CA LEU A 169 13.80 -1.09 5.15
C LEU A 169 13.50 -0.28 3.87
N PRO A 170 12.23 -0.01 3.57
CA PRO A 170 11.85 1.04 2.63
C PRO A 170 12.42 2.39 3.10
N THR A 171 12.61 3.33 2.18
CA THR A 171 13.02 4.70 2.54
C THR A 171 11.95 5.36 3.41
N ALA A 172 12.31 6.41 4.16
CA ALA A 172 11.34 7.17 4.96
C ALA A 172 10.23 7.75 4.08
N ALA A 173 10.58 8.31 2.92
CA ALA A 173 9.60 8.83 1.95
C ALA A 173 8.64 7.73 1.48
N GLN A 174 9.16 6.55 1.14
CA GLN A 174 8.35 5.40 0.72
C GLN A 174 7.42 4.90 1.83
N GLN A 175 7.87 4.89 3.09
CA GLN A 175 7.02 4.54 4.23
C GLN A 175 5.92 5.59 4.44
N THR A 176 6.23 6.88 4.31
CA THR A 176 5.24 7.96 4.38
C THR A 176 4.20 7.84 3.28
N GLY A 177 4.60 7.63 2.03
CA GLY A 177 3.69 7.41 0.90
C GLY A 177 2.79 6.19 1.13
N LEU A 178 3.34 5.09 1.67
CA LEU A 178 2.56 3.91 2.04
C LEU A 178 1.51 4.23 3.10
N VAL A 179 1.89 4.87 4.21
CA VAL A 179 0.98 5.21 5.31
C VAL A 179 -0.17 6.10 4.82
N ARG A 180 0.14 7.12 4.03
CA ARG A 180 -0.87 8.01 3.43
C ARG A 180 -1.83 7.27 2.50
N THR A 181 -1.30 6.41 1.64
CA THR A 181 -2.11 5.59 0.73
C THR A 181 -3.04 4.66 1.50
N LEU A 182 -2.53 3.98 2.53
CA LEU A 182 -3.35 3.10 3.37
C LEU A 182 -4.40 3.89 4.17
N ALA A 183 -4.08 5.09 4.66
CA ALA A 183 -5.02 5.95 5.38
C ALA A 183 -6.18 6.38 4.46
N TRP A 184 -5.88 6.84 3.25
CA TRP A 184 -6.87 7.20 2.25
C TRP A 184 -7.75 6.02 1.85
N LEU A 185 -7.17 4.84 1.59
CA LEU A 185 -7.93 3.63 1.27
C LEU A 185 -8.81 3.19 2.44
N ALA A 186 -8.30 3.29 3.67
CA ALA A 186 -9.08 2.95 4.86
C ALA A 186 -10.27 3.89 5.07
N ASP A 187 -10.14 5.18 4.79
CA ASP A 187 -11.27 6.11 4.79
C ASP A 187 -12.24 5.82 3.66
N ARG A 188 -11.74 5.58 2.45
CA ARG A 188 -12.53 5.28 1.26
C ARG A 188 -13.42 4.05 1.42
N TYR A 189 -12.91 3.01 2.10
CA TYR A 189 -13.61 1.73 2.26
C TYR A 189 -14.11 1.48 3.69
N SER A 190 -14.11 2.50 4.54
CA SER A 190 -14.57 2.42 5.94
C SER A 190 -13.90 1.30 6.74
N ILE A 191 -12.59 1.09 6.50
CA ILE A 191 -11.81 0.04 7.16
C ILE A 191 -11.37 0.53 8.55
N GLU A 192 -11.61 -0.29 9.57
CA GLU A 192 -11.12 -0.03 10.93
C GLU A 192 -9.59 -0.19 10.97
N THR A 193 -8.89 0.79 11.59
CA THR A 193 -7.42 0.83 11.62
C THR A 193 -6.81 0.88 13.00
N ASN A 194 -7.61 0.86 14.06
CA ASN A 194 -7.08 0.81 15.42
C ASN A 194 -6.15 -0.40 15.61
N PRO A 195 -5.07 -0.26 16.41
CA PRO A 195 -4.18 -1.37 16.70
C PRO A 195 -4.93 -2.62 17.16
N GLY A 196 -4.71 -3.74 16.48
CA GLY A 196 -5.38 -5.00 16.74
C GLY A 196 -6.69 -5.21 15.95
N ALA A 197 -7.17 -4.23 15.18
CA ALA A 197 -8.37 -4.39 14.36
C ALA A 197 -8.24 -5.55 13.39
N THR A 198 -9.27 -6.38 13.31
CA THR A 198 -9.34 -7.57 12.45
C THR A 198 -10.66 -7.62 11.71
N THR A 199 -10.69 -8.38 10.62
CA THR A 199 -11.88 -8.72 9.87
C THR A 199 -11.86 -10.19 9.48
N THR A 200 -12.96 -10.71 8.99
CA THR A 200 -13.08 -12.10 8.53
C THR A 200 -13.48 -12.16 7.07
N PHE A 201 -13.02 -13.20 6.39
CA PHE A 201 -13.47 -13.55 5.05
C PHE A 201 -13.42 -15.05 4.84
N VAL A 202 -14.14 -15.56 3.84
CA VAL A 202 -14.06 -16.95 3.43
C VAL A 202 -13.00 -17.09 2.34
N SER A 203 -11.94 -17.86 2.61
CA SER A 203 -10.83 -18.06 1.68
C SER A 203 -11.29 -18.73 0.38
N ARG A 204 -10.82 -18.22 -0.75
CA ARG A 204 -10.98 -18.82 -2.08
C ARG A 204 -9.85 -19.79 -2.45
N GLY A 205 -8.96 -20.05 -1.50
CA GLY A 205 -7.85 -20.97 -1.64
C GLY A 205 -6.53 -20.27 -1.91
N SER A 206 -5.53 -20.63 -1.12
CA SER A 206 -4.12 -20.25 -1.30
C SER A 206 -3.21 -21.38 -0.85
N ASN A 207 -1.89 -21.19 -0.93
CA ASN A 207 -0.94 -22.15 -0.38
C ASN A 207 -0.87 -22.11 1.16
N ARG A 208 -1.65 -21.22 1.82
CA ARG A 208 -1.74 -21.07 3.28
C ARG A 208 -3.10 -21.50 3.81
N PHE A 209 -4.18 -21.11 3.16
CA PHE A 209 -5.55 -21.39 3.58
C PHE A 209 -6.30 -22.15 2.48
N LYS A 210 -7.02 -23.20 2.87
CA LYS A 210 -7.90 -23.94 1.94
C LYS A 210 -9.10 -23.07 1.55
N ALA A 211 -9.66 -23.33 0.37
CA ALA A 211 -10.93 -22.73 -0.03
C ALA A 211 -12.05 -23.12 0.95
N GLY A 212 -12.97 -22.21 1.22
CA GLY A 212 -14.11 -22.41 2.11
C GLY A 212 -13.79 -22.21 3.60
N VAL A 213 -12.54 -22.02 4.00
CA VAL A 213 -12.16 -21.77 5.41
C VAL A 213 -12.37 -20.30 5.75
N THR A 214 -13.02 -20.03 6.88
CA THR A 214 -13.09 -18.68 7.45
C THR A 214 -11.72 -18.29 8.00
N VAL A 215 -11.21 -17.14 7.56
CA VAL A 215 -9.92 -16.58 7.96
C VAL A 215 -10.16 -15.28 8.70
N THR A 216 -9.57 -15.12 9.88
CA THR A 216 -9.46 -13.83 10.57
C THR A 216 -8.12 -13.19 10.19
N ALA A 217 -8.18 -11.97 9.69
CA ALA A 217 -7.02 -11.20 9.25
C ALA A 217 -6.99 -9.83 9.92
N LYS A 218 -5.80 -9.26 10.11
CA LYS A 218 -5.68 -7.83 10.42
C LYS A 218 -6.26 -7.01 9.28
N THR A 219 -6.87 -5.89 9.60
CA THR A 219 -7.40 -4.95 8.60
C THR A 219 -6.30 -4.28 7.77
N ILE A 220 -5.06 -4.27 8.28
CA ILE A 220 -3.85 -3.93 7.52
C ILE A 220 -2.81 -5.02 7.78
N GLY A 221 -2.47 -5.77 6.76
CA GLY A 221 -1.55 -6.90 6.85
C GLY A 221 -0.58 -6.98 5.67
N GLY A 222 0.29 -7.98 5.71
CA GLY A 222 1.23 -8.29 4.63
C GLY A 222 0.80 -9.51 3.83
N HIS A 223 1.26 -9.61 2.59
CA HIS A 223 0.99 -10.77 1.73
C HIS A 223 1.27 -12.11 2.41
N ARG A 224 2.30 -12.20 3.25
CA ARG A 224 2.64 -13.46 3.97
C ARG A 224 1.59 -13.91 4.98
N GLU A 225 0.66 -13.05 5.34
CA GLU A 225 -0.45 -13.44 6.19
C GLU A 225 -1.52 -14.21 5.41
N MET A 226 -1.57 -14.02 4.08
CA MET A 226 -2.51 -14.68 3.16
C MET A 226 -1.88 -15.85 2.39
N SER A 227 -0.56 -15.85 2.23
CA SER A 227 0.19 -16.86 1.46
C SER A 227 1.52 -17.19 2.12
N LYS A 228 2.05 -18.39 1.89
CA LYS A 228 3.42 -18.78 2.28
C LYS A 228 4.42 -18.10 1.35
N THR A 229 4.89 -16.90 1.72
CA THR A 229 5.81 -16.08 0.94
C THR A 229 6.69 -15.22 1.85
N ALA A 230 7.82 -14.73 1.35
CA ALA A 230 8.65 -13.75 2.05
C ALA A 230 8.16 -12.28 1.88
N CYS A 231 7.17 -12.03 1.02
CA CYS A 231 6.59 -10.71 0.81
C CYS A 231 5.86 -10.21 2.08
N PRO A 232 5.99 -8.94 2.47
CA PRO A 232 6.64 -7.81 1.80
C PRO A 232 8.14 -7.62 2.15
N GLY A 233 8.83 -8.66 2.55
CA GLY A 233 10.25 -8.65 2.89
C GLY A 233 10.49 -8.84 4.40
N ASN A 234 11.50 -9.66 4.74
CA ASN A 234 11.73 -10.07 6.14
C ASN A 234 12.13 -8.92 7.05
N LYS A 235 12.85 -7.90 6.52
CA LYS A 235 13.27 -6.74 7.30
C LYS A 235 12.12 -5.78 7.56
N PHE A 236 11.22 -5.61 6.58
CA PHE A 236 10.10 -4.67 6.70
C PHE A 236 8.89 -5.27 7.42
N TYR A 237 8.64 -6.56 7.30
CA TYR A 237 7.43 -7.17 7.86
C TYR A 237 7.20 -6.95 9.36
N PRO A 238 8.22 -6.94 10.26
CA PRO A 238 7.99 -6.59 11.66
C PRO A 238 7.41 -5.19 11.85
N VAL A 239 7.90 -4.19 11.11
CA VAL A 239 7.37 -2.81 11.15
C VAL A 239 5.90 -2.79 10.71
N LEU A 240 5.59 -3.47 9.60
CA LEU A 240 4.21 -3.59 9.11
C LEU A 240 3.30 -4.25 10.15
N ARG A 241 3.70 -5.38 10.70
CA ARG A 241 2.91 -6.16 11.65
C ARG A 241 2.62 -5.41 12.95
N ASP A 242 3.63 -4.72 13.49
CA ASP A 242 3.61 -4.22 14.85
C ASP A 242 3.20 -2.75 14.93
N SER A 243 3.39 -1.96 13.86
CA SER A 243 3.22 -0.50 13.92
C SER A 243 2.24 0.07 12.87
N MET A 244 1.97 -0.63 11.77
CA MET A 244 1.29 -0.01 10.63
C MET A 244 -0.14 0.45 10.94
N GLN A 245 -0.92 -0.33 11.68
CA GLN A 245 -2.28 0.08 12.05
C GLN A 245 -2.25 1.38 12.88
N ALA A 246 -1.35 1.51 13.85
CA ALA A 246 -1.21 2.73 14.64
C ALA A 246 -0.81 3.95 13.79
N LEU A 247 0.17 3.76 12.88
CA LEU A 247 0.62 4.81 11.98
C LEU A 247 -0.51 5.28 11.05
N VAL A 248 -1.27 4.35 10.50
CA VAL A 248 -2.40 4.67 9.62
C VAL A 248 -3.53 5.35 10.39
N THR A 249 -3.82 4.93 11.61
CA THR A 249 -4.82 5.58 12.47
C THR A 249 -4.43 7.03 12.76
N ALA A 250 -3.16 7.29 13.10
CA ALA A 250 -2.65 8.64 13.33
C ALA A 250 -2.73 9.51 12.07
N GLU A 251 -2.36 8.96 10.91
CA GLU A 251 -2.42 9.68 9.63
C GLU A 251 -3.87 10.01 9.22
N ARG A 252 -4.82 9.11 9.43
CA ARG A 252 -6.25 9.38 9.21
C ARG A 252 -6.74 10.55 10.08
N ALA A 253 -6.35 10.58 11.35
CA ALA A 253 -6.69 11.68 12.25
C ALA A 253 -6.09 13.00 11.75
N ARG A 254 -4.82 12.99 11.30
CA ARG A 254 -4.15 14.16 10.70
C ARG A 254 -4.87 14.65 9.44
N MET A 255 -5.19 13.77 8.50
CA MET A 255 -5.89 14.11 7.26
C MET A 255 -7.26 14.75 7.55
N ARG A 256 -8.03 14.19 8.48
CA ARG A 256 -9.33 14.74 8.90
C ARG A 256 -9.19 16.11 9.57
N SER A 257 -8.19 16.31 10.42
CA SER A 257 -7.89 17.60 11.03
C SER A 257 -7.57 18.67 9.97
N THR A 258 -6.79 18.31 8.96
CA THR A 258 -6.46 19.22 7.85
C THR A 258 -7.72 19.62 7.06
N LEU A 259 -8.63 18.69 6.81
CA LEU A 259 -9.89 18.95 6.11
C LEU A 259 -10.85 19.82 6.94
N ASN A 260 -10.88 19.64 8.26
CA ASN A 260 -11.74 20.37 9.19
C ASN A 260 -11.13 21.72 9.65
N GLY A 261 -9.82 21.87 9.58
CA GLY A 261 -9.07 23.06 10.05
C GLY A 261 -9.28 24.34 9.22
N GLY A 262 -10.09 24.28 8.15
CA GLY A 262 -10.54 25.46 7.41
C GLY A 262 -11.68 26.25 8.07
N PHE A 263 -12.29 25.71 9.13
CA PHE A 263 -13.31 26.41 9.93
C PHE A 263 -13.04 26.17 11.40
N PRO A 264 -12.49 27.16 12.13
CA PRO A 264 -12.59 27.12 13.58
C PRO A 264 -14.09 27.24 13.91
N PHE A 265 -14.72 26.13 14.30
CA PHE A 265 -15.95 26.24 15.05
C PHE A 265 -15.59 26.95 16.36
N SER A 266 -15.91 28.23 16.44
CA SER A 266 -15.96 28.94 17.70
C SER A 266 -17.12 28.31 18.49
N ASP A 267 -16.80 27.45 19.45
CA ASP A 267 -17.70 27.13 20.55
C ASP A 267 -17.87 28.39 21.42
N SER A 268 -18.66 29.33 20.94
CA SER A 268 -19.16 30.40 21.78
C SER A 268 -20.36 31.04 21.10
N GLU A 269 -21.52 30.58 21.42
CA GLU A 269 -22.64 31.42 21.85
C GLU A 269 -23.86 30.52 22.07
N ALA A 270 -23.93 30.02 23.28
CA ALA A 270 -25.21 29.55 23.81
C ALA A 270 -26.14 30.81 23.89
N ALA A 271 -27.12 30.88 23.04
CA ALA A 271 -28.13 31.91 23.11
C ALA A 271 -28.82 31.88 24.49
N PRO A 272 -29.03 33.03 25.16
CA PRO A 272 -29.75 33.08 26.42
C PRO A 272 -31.18 32.64 26.19
N ALA A 273 -31.68 31.80 27.11
CA ALA A 273 -33.06 31.34 27.14
C ALA A 273 -34.02 32.56 27.24
N PRO A 274 -35.20 32.51 26.58
CA PRO A 274 -36.19 33.58 26.71
C PRO A 274 -36.76 33.54 28.12
N THR A 275 -36.66 34.68 28.84
CA THR A 275 -37.36 34.93 30.08
C THR A 275 -38.83 35.18 29.76
N THR A 276 -39.68 34.37 30.33
CA THR A 276 -41.14 34.59 30.43
C THR A 276 -41.48 35.69 31.45
#